data_567b14b560b942d66b6e92bc4925788a
#
_entry.id   567b14b560b942d66b6e92bc4925788a
#
_cell.length_a   1.000
_cell.length_b   1.000
_cell.length_c   1.000
_cell.angle_alpha   90.00
_cell.angle_beta   90.00
_cell.angle_gamma   90.00
#
_symmetry.space_group_name_H-M   'P 1'
#
loop_
_entity.id
_entity.type
_entity.pdbx_description
1 polymer ?
#
loop_
_entity_poly.entity_id
_entity_poly.type
_entity_poly.pdbx_seq_one_letter_code
_entity_poly.pdbx_strand_id
1 'polypeptide(L)'
;VNATSPFTERRFFMTFKVVRFICGGMDVHKNLIVATIGTTDRQTLITEYIQQSFSTFYSDLIRLKEWFISHDCYDVCMESTGKYWIPIYNVLETELNICLTHPKYVKAIKGKKTDKRDSKWICDLYKCDLVKHSFIPEKEIREMREIARYRCKLVYMRSSERNRYQNCLTVSNIGLASAVSDPFGKTATNIMKELMQSEVIEDD
;
A
#
# COMPACT_ATOMS: atom_id res chain seq x y z
N VAL A 1 -39.39 44.53 34.28
CA VAL A 1 -39.48 43.10 34.56
C VAL A 1 -38.87 42.39 33.34
N ASN A 2 -37.56 42.14 33.41
CA ASN A 2 -36.81 41.44 32.32
C ASN A 2 -36.73 39.96 32.69
N ALA A 3 -37.42 39.15 31.90
CA ALA A 3 -37.27 37.69 31.93
C ALA A 3 -36.12 37.29 31.04
N THR A 4 -34.97 36.95 31.59
CA THR A 4 -33.85 36.29 30.94
C THR A 4 -34.17 34.80 30.81
N SER A 5 -34.36 34.37 29.58
CA SER A 5 -34.48 32.94 29.23
C SER A 5 -33.11 32.25 29.42
N PRO A 6 -33.00 31.14 30.13
CA PRO A 6 -31.75 30.37 30.17
C PRO A 6 -31.62 29.55 28.91
N PHE A 7 -30.78 30.00 27.98
CA PHE A 7 -30.29 29.17 26.90
C PHE A 7 -29.43 28.06 27.50
N THR A 8 -30.03 26.89 27.72
CA THR A 8 -29.30 25.68 28.09
C THR A 8 -28.55 25.22 26.85
N GLU A 9 -27.25 25.53 26.75
CA GLU A 9 -26.36 24.92 25.77
C GLU A 9 -26.41 23.39 25.97
N ARG A 10 -27.18 22.72 25.16
CA ARG A 10 -27.06 21.26 25.00
C ARG A 10 -25.72 21.00 24.34
N ARG A 11 -24.67 20.80 25.14
CA ARG A 11 -23.43 20.18 24.65
C ARG A 11 -23.79 18.79 24.17
N PHE A 12 -23.91 18.63 22.86
CA PHE A 12 -23.97 17.34 22.20
C PHE A 12 -22.60 16.67 22.38
N PHE A 13 -22.46 15.89 23.46
CA PHE A 13 -21.36 14.94 23.55
C PHE A 13 -21.69 13.83 22.55
N MET A 14 -21.07 13.84 21.38
CA MET A 14 -21.04 12.65 20.51
C MET A 14 -20.25 11.57 21.27
N THR A 15 -20.95 10.74 22.00
CA THR A 15 -20.35 9.58 22.65
C THR A 15 -20.16 8.52 21.58
N PHE A 16 -18.94 8.39 21.05
CA PHE A 16 -18.61 7.32 20.12
C PHE A 16 -18.73 5.99 20.85
N LYS A 17 -19.53 5.07 20.28
CA LYS A 17 -19.69 3.72 20.82
C LYS A 17 -18.38 2.94 20.63
N VAL A 18 -17.84 2.41 21.70
CA VAL A 18 -16.72 1.45 21.64
C VAL A 18 -17.26 0.13 21.09
N VAL A 19 -16.71 -0.31 19.95
CA VAL A 19 -17.06 -1.56 19.27
C VAL A 19 -16.04 -2.65 19.60
N ARG A 20 -14.75 -2.28 19.64
CA ARG A 20 -13.64 -3.21 19.96
C ARG A 20 -12.99 -2.78 21.26
N PHE A 21 -13.04 -3.65 22.27
CA PHE A 21 -12.47 -3.37 23.60
C PHE A 21 -10.96 -3.59 23.64
N ILE A 22 -10.44 -4.47 22.81
CA ILE A 22 -9.00 -4.65 22.56
C ILE A 22 -8.79 -4.54 21.06
N CYS A 23 -7.94 -3.62 20.61
CA CYS A 23 -7.61 -3.49 19.21
C CYS A 23 -6.27 -2.80 19.00
N GLY A 24 -5.66 -3.02 17.84
CA GLY A 24 -4.40 -2.43 17.44
C GLY A 24 -4.53 -1.39 16.34
N GLY A 25 -3.62 -0.42 16.35
CA GLY A 25 -3.40 0.53 15.27
C GLY A 25 -1.94 0.55 14.86
N MET A 26 -1.64 0.54 13.58
CA MET A 26 -0.28 0.58 13.06
C MET A 26 -0.09 1.73 12.09
N ASP A 27 0.96 2.50 12.30
CA ASP A 27 1.51 3.44 11.32
C ASP A 27 2.71 2.80 10.63
N VAL A 28 2.63 2.69 9.31
CA VAL A 28 3.55 1.88 8.49
C VAL A 28 4.38 2.77 7.58
N HIS A 29 5.69 2.72 7.77
CA HIS A 29 6.69 3.37 6.93
C HIS A 29 7.58 2.35 6.22
N LYS A 30 8.48 2.84 5.36
CA LYS A 30 9.41 1.99 4.61
C LYS A 30 10.27 1.08 5.49
N ASN A 31 10.80 1.63 6.61
CA ASN A 31 11.77 0.94 7.48
C ASN A 31 11.31 0.83 8.94
N LEU A 32 10.14 1.36 9.26
CA LEU A 32 9.64 1.48 10.63
C LEU A 32 8.15 1.20 10.66
N ILE A 33 7.72 0.47 11.67
CA ILE A 33 6.32 0.27 12.04
C ILE A 33 6.17 0.75 13.49
N VAL A 34 5.23 1.64 13.73
CA VAL A 34 4.84 2.01 15.09
C VAL A 34 3.47 1.38 15.35
N ALA A 35 3.42 0.48 16.31
CA ALA A 35 2.22 -0.24 16.69
C ALA A 35 1.71 0.24 18.05
N THR A 36 0.41 0.39 18.17
CA THR A 36 -0.31 0.74 19.39
C THR A 36 -1.38 -0.29 19.64
N ILE A 37 -1.48 -0.81 20.86
CA ILE A 37 -2.63 -1.58 21.34
C ILE A 37 -3.41 -0.70 22.31
N GLY A 38 -4.71 -0.62 22.12
CA GLY A 38 -5.65 0.02 23.04
C GLY A 38 -6.53 -1.03 23.72
N THR A 39 -6.47 -1.10 25.04
CA THR A 39 -7.32 -1.95 25.86
C THR A 39 -8.31 -1.07 26.60
N THR A 40 -9.60 -1.24 26.35
CA THR A 40 -10.67 -0.45 26.95
C THR A 40 -11.39 -1.27 28.01
N ASP A 41 -11.45 -0.75 29.21
CA ASP A 41 -12.23 -1.35 30.28
C ASP A 41 -13.74 -1.25 29.98
N ARG A 42 -14.47 -2.36 30.18
CA ARG A 42 -15.90 -2.44 29.84
C ARG A 42 -16.82 -1.66 30.77
N GLN A 43 -16.37 -1.39 31.99
CA GLN A 43 -17.19 -0.70 32.98
C GLN A 43 -16.91 0.80 32.99
N THR A 44 -15.62 1.17 33.00
CA THR A 44 -15.19 2.57 33.08
C THR A 44 -15.08 3.25 31.73
N LEU A 45 -15.01 2.47 30.63
CA LEU A 45 -14.72 2.93 29.27
C LEU A 45 -13.38 3.67 29.14
N ILE A 46 -12.50 3.54 30.13
CA ILE A 46 -11.15 4.10 30.06
C ILE A 46 -10.29 3.19 29.18
N THR A 47 -9.50 3.79 28.27
CA THR A 47 -8.59 3.07 27.39
C THR A 47 -7.16 3.26 27.83
N GLU A 48 -6.46 2.17 28.08
CA GLU A 48 -5.02 2.12 28.28
C GLU A 48 -4.32 1.81 26.97
N TYR A 49 -3.12 2.38 26.75
CA TYR A 49 -2.39 2.21 25.52
C TYR A 49 -0.97 1.74 25.79
N ILE A 50 -0.55 0.73 25.05
CA ILE A 50 0.84 0.32 24.94
C ILE A 50 1.34 0.52 23.52
N GLN A 51 2.57 0.97 23.37
CA GLN A 51 3.17 1.25 22.07
C GLN A 51 4.54 0.65 21.96
N GLN A 52 4.82 0.08 20.79
CA GLN A 52 6.14 -0.45 20.45
C GLN A 52 6.47 -0.16 18.99
N SER A 53 7.77 0.02 18.72
CA SER A 53 8.29 0.20 17.36
C SER A 53 9.01 -1.05 16.90
N PHE A 54 8.84 -1.39 15.63
CA PHE A 54 9.43 -2.55 14.98
C PHE A 54 10.05 -2.12 13.65
N SER A 55 11.07 -2.85 13.21
CA SER A 55 11.55 -2.71 11.84
C SER A 55 10.65 -3.47 10.85
N THR A 56 10.87 -3.28 9.56
CA THR A 56 10.15 -4.00 8.51
C THR A 56 10.84 -5.29 8.06
N PHE A 57 11.91 -5.73 8.75
CA PHE A 57 12.54 -7.02 8.50
C PHE A 57 11.64 -8.17 8.96
N TYR A 58 11.73 -9.30 8.27
CA TYR A 58 10.85 -10.45 8.51
C TYR A 58 10.85 -10.94 9.96
N SER A 59 12.02 -10.99 10.61
CA SER A 59 12.14 -11.35 12.03
C SER A 59 11.36 -10.42 12.95
N ASP A 60 11.37 -9.12 12.66
CA ASP A 60 10.65 -8.14 13.46
C ASP A 60 9.13 -8.15 13.14
N LEU A 61 8.73 -8.54 11.93
CA LEU A 61 7.32 -8.78 11.62
C LEU A 61 6.75 -9.98 12.40
N ILE A 62 7.54 -11.04 12.58
CA ILE A 62 7.15 -12.17 13.45
C ILE A 62 7.02 -11.69 14.91
N ARG A 63 8.00 -10.93 15.42
CA ARG A 63 7.95 -10.35 16.77
C ARG A 63 6.74 -9.41 16.95
N LEU A 64 6.40 -8.62 15.94
CA LEU A 64 5.22 -7.77 15.94
C LEU A 64 3.94 -8.61 16.05
N LYS A 65 3.84 -9.70 15.30
CA LYS A 65 2.71 -10.63 15.37
C LYS A 65 2.58 -11.26 16.76
N GLU A 66 3.67 -11.80 17.29
CA GLU A 66 3.72 -12.38 18.64
C GLU A 66 3.37 -11.36 19.73
N TRP A 67 3.83 -10.11 19.55
CA TRP A 67 3.50 -9.03 20.49
C TRP A 67 2.00 -8.72 20.51
N PHE A 68 1.31 -8.68 19.37
CA PHE A 68 -0.15 -8.53 19.34
C PHE A 68 -0.85 -9.71 20.02
N ILE A 69 -0.45 -10.95 19.69
CA ILE A 69 -1.04 -12.18 20.24
C ILE A 69 -0.83 -12.26 21.77
N SER A 70 0.36 -11.91 22.27
CA SER A 70 0.66 -11.92 23.70
C SER A 70 -0.17 -10.93 24.55
N HIS A 71 -0.85 -9.99 23.88
CA HIS A 71 -1.75 -9.02 24.50
C HIS A 71 -3.23 -9.25 24.12
N ASP A 72 -3.58 -10.44 23.63
CA ASP A 72 -4.92 -10.82 23.19
C ASP A 72 -5.51 -9.86 22.14
N CYS A 73 -4.66 -9.18 21.37
CA CYS A 73 -5.04 -8.20 20.36
C CYS A 73 -5.07 -8.84 18.97
N TYR A 74 -6.20 -9.39 18.57
CA TYR A 74 -6.37 -10.04 17.27
C TYR A 74 -6.91 -9.11 16.19
N ASP A 75 -7.56 -8.01 16.56
CA ASP A 75 -8.13 -7.02 15.63
C ASP A 75 -7.18 -5.84 15.48
N VAL A 76 -6.58 -5.69 14.29
CA VAL A 76 -5.55 -4.68 14.03
C VAL A 76 -5.88 -3.88 12.79
N CYS A 77 -5.73 -2.56 12.86
CA CYS A 77 -5.90 -1.65 11.73
C CYS A 77 -4.57 -1.05 11.29
N MET A 78 -4.36 -0.96 9.98
CA MET A 78 -3.22 -0.24 9.41
C MET A 78 -3.60 0.59 8.18
N GLU A 79 -2.82 1.64 7.93
CA GLU A 79 -2.98 2.49 6.75
C GLU A 79 -2.32 1.88 5.52
N SER A 80 -2.98 1.98 4.34
CA SER A 80 -2.48 1.46 3.07
C SER A 80 -1.51 2.42 2.38
N THR A 81 -0.45 2.84 3.07
CA THR A 81 0.56 3.75 2.50
C THR A 81 1.44 3.03 1.48
N GLY A 82 1.34 3.43 0.22
CA GLY A 82 2.12 2.86 -0.89
C GLY A 82 1.98 1.35 -1.01
N LYS A 83 3.12 0.63 -1.05
CA LYS A 83 3.19 -0.84 -1.08
C LYS A 83 3.76 -1.43 0.23
N TYR A 84 4.10 -0.59 1.19
CA TYR A 84 4.79 -1.03 2.42
C TYR A 84 3.92 -1.92 3.31
N TRP A 85 2.60 -1.79 3.23
CA TRP A 85 1.65 -2.61 3.96
C TRP A 85 1.63 -4.08 3.50
N ILE A 86 1.99 -4.39 2.24
CA ILE A 86 1.83 -5.73 1.64
C ILE A 86 2.63 -6.81 2.39
N PRO A 87 3.95 -6.67 2.62
CA PRO A 87 4.71 -7.70 3.35
C PRO A 87 4.23 -7.85 4.79
N ILE A 88 3.81 -6.77 5.44
CA ILE A 88 3.28 -6.80 6.81
C ILE A 88 1.96 -7.55 6.83
N TYR A 89 1.04 -7.21 5.93
CA TYR A 89 -0.25 -7.88 5.79
C TYR A 89 -0.08 -9.39 5.60
N ASN A 90 0.80 -9.81 4.68
CA ASN A 90 1.02 -11.22 4.37
C ASN A 90 1.57 -12.04 5.56
N VAL A 91 2.30 -11.41 6.47
CA VAL A 91 2.81 -12.07 7.69
C VAL A 91 1.75 -12.12 8.79
N LEU A 92 0.98 -11.04 8.94
CA LEU A 92 0.04 -10.91 10.03
C LEU A 92 -1.31 -11.59 9.76
N GLU A 93 -1.76 -11.66 8.50
CA GLU A 93 -3.09 -12.20 8.11
C GLU A 93 -3.30 -13.68 8.48
N THR A 94 -2.22 -14.40 8.82
CA THR A 94 -2.29 -15.82 9.20
C THR A 94 -2.99 -16.05 10.53
N GLU A 95 -2.90 -15.08 11.45
CA GLU A 95 -3.39 -15.22 12.82
C GLU A 95 -4.15 -14.00 13.33
N LEU A 96 -4.08 -12.86 12.63
CA LEU A 96 -4.72 -11.60 13.02
C LEU A 96 -5.75 -11.15 12.00
N ASN A 97 -6.81 -10.52 12.48
CA ASN A 97 -7.83 -9.86 11.67
C ASN A 97 -7.34 -8.47 11.26
N ILE A 98 -6.83 -8.34 10.04
CA ILE A 98 -6.22 -7.08 9.59
C ILE A 98 -7.24 -6.22 8.84
N CYS A 99 -7.54 -5.06 9.39
CA CYS A 99 -8.24 -3.98 8.72
C CYS A 99 -7.25 -3.10 7.97
N LEU A 100 -7.26 -3.16 6.65
CA LEU A 100 -6.53 -2.19 5.84
C LEU A 100 -7.45 -1.02 5.51
N THR A 101 -7.01 0.20 5.81
CA THR A 101 -7.78 1.41 5.52
C THR A 101 -7.01 2.38 4.62
N HIS A 102 -7.75 3.14 3.81
CA HIS A 102 -7.14 4.13 2.94
C HIS A 102 -6.77 5.39 3.73
N PRO A 103 -5.60 6.03 3.47
CA PRO A 103 -5.13 7.25 4.16
C PRO A 103 -6.17 8.37 4.27
N LYS A 104 -7.07 8.49 3.30
CA LYS A 104 -8.15 9.47 3.31
C LYS A 104 -9.06 9.36 4.53
N TYR A 105 -9.26 8.15 5.06
CA TYR A 105 -10.18 7.91 6.17
C TYR A 105 -9.53 8.02 7.55
N VAL A 106 -8.20 8.03 7.60
CA VAL A 106 -7.43 8.15 8.85
C VAL A 106 -6.69 9.47 9.00
N LYS A 107 -6.89 10.42 8.07
CA LYS A 107 -6.28 11.75 8.17
C LYS A 107 -6.58 12.37 9.53
N ALA A 108 -5.53 12.54 10.33
CA ALA A 108 -5.60 13.23 11.61
C ALA A 108 -6.02 14.69 11.43
N ILE A 109 -6.76 15.21 12.38
CA ILE A 109 -7.07 16.64 12.52
C ILE A 109 -5.77 17.40 12.69
N LYS A 110 -5.66 18.59 12.08
CA LYS A 110 -4.45 19.45 12.07
C LYS A 110 -3.77 19.54 13.46
N GLY A 111 -2.50 19.14 13.53
CA GLY A 111 -1.66 19.21 14.73
C GLY A 111 -0.24 18.72 14.47
N LYS A 112 0.65 18.77 15.47
CA LYS A 112 2.02 18.20 15.35
C LYS A 112 1.90 16.68 15.15
N LYS A 113 2.20 16.23 13.94
CA LYS A 113 2.20 14.83 13.51
C LYS A 113 3.41 14.10 14.09
N THR A 114 3.22 12.96 14.72
CA THR A 114 4.27 12.01 15.09
C THR A 114 3.74 10.60 14.89
N ASP A 115 4.59 9.67 14.46
CA ASP A 115 4.22 8.27 14.17
C ASP A 115 3.52 7.60 15.37
N LYS A 116 3.94 7.94 16.60
CA LYS A 116 3.29 7.47 17.83
C LYS A 116 1.86 7.99 17.99
N ARG A 117 1.59 9.22 17.61
CA ARG A 117 0.24 9.79 17.63
C ARG A 117 -0.60 9.23 16.50
N ASP A 118 0.00 8.98 15.34
CA ASP A 118 -0.68 8.48 14.17
C ASP A 118 -1.12 7.01 14.41
N SER A 119 -0.27 6.14 14.95
CA SER A 119 -0.65 4.76 15.30
C SER A 119 -1.73 4.69 16.38
N LYS A 120 -1.65 5.55 17.43
CA LYS A 120 -2.69 5.67 18.44
C LYS A 120 -4.01 6.16 17.84
N TRP A 121 -3.97 7.15 16.97
CA TRP A 121 -5.14 7.69 16.29
C TRP A 121 -5.85 6.63 15.43
N ILE A 122 -5.08 5.82 14.67
CA ILE A 122 -5.62 4.70 13.91
C ILE A 122 -6.33 3.70 14.83
N CYS A 123 -5.71 3.38 15.98
CA CYS A 123 -6.31 2.52 17.00
C CYS A 123 -7.62 3.09 17.52
N ASP A 124 -7.68 4.40 17.86
CA ASP A 124 -8.88 5.06 18.38
C ASP A 124 -10.03 5.07 17.37
N LEU A 125 -9.74 5.34 16.10
CA LEU A 125 -10.73 5.28 15.03
C LEU A 125 -11.25 3.85 14.85
N TYR A 126 -10.36 2.87 14.86
CA TYR A 126 -10.73 1.46 14.67
C TYR A 126 -11.53 0.91 15.84
N LYS A 127 -11.20 1.31 17.06
CA LYS A 127 -11.95 1.01 18.29
C LYS A 127 -13.42 1.39 18.16
N CYS A 128 -13.70 2.53 17.56
CA CYS A 128 -15.05 3.07 17.40
C CYS A 128 -15.70 2.72 16.05
N ASP A 129 -15.07 1.86 15.23
CA ASP A 129 -15.53 1.47 13.89
C ASP A 129 -15.70 2.66 12.92
N LEU A 130 -14.86 3.67 13.06
CA LEU A 130 -14.88 4.88 12.24
C LEU A 130 -13.99 4.79 10.99
N VAL A 131 -13.35 3.65 10.76
CA VAL A 131 -12.52 3.40 9.58
C VAL A 131 -13.29 2.60 8.52
N LYS A 132 -13.07 2.95 7.27
CA LYS A 132 -13.61 2.18 6.15
C LYS A 132 -12.59 1.11 5.74
N HIS A 133 -13.02 -0.14 5.80
CA HIS A 133 -12.20 -1.27 5.37
C HIS A 133 -11.98 -1.26 3.86
N SER A 134 -10.74 -1.46 3.42
CA SER A 134 -10.41 -1.75 2.03
C SER A 134 -10.63 -3.24 1.76
N PHE A 135 -11.26 -3.57 0.64
CA PHE A 135 -11.39 -4.96 0.23
C PHE A 135 -10.03 -5.52 -0.20
N ILE A 136 -9.58 -6.56 0.45
CA ILE A 136 -8.36 -7.30 0.12
C ILE A 136 -8.78 -8.71 -0.35
N PRO A 137 -8.49 -9.08 -1.61
CA PRO A 137 -8.77 -10.43 -2.09
C PRO A 137 -7.95 -11.48 -1.35
N GLU A 138 -8.39 -12.72 -1.42
CA GLU A 138 -7.63 -13.88 -0.94
C GLU A 138 -6.22 -13.94 -1.55
N LYS A 139 -5.30 -14.59 -0.86
CA LYS A 139 -3.88 -14.64 -1.21
C LYS A 139 -3.66 -15.14 -2.64
N GLU A 140 -4.31 -16.23 -3.04
CA GLU A 140 -4.18 -16.79 -4.38
C GLU A 140 -4.59 -15.78 -5.47
N ILE A 141 -5.69 -15.07 -5.25
CA ILE A 141 -6.15 -14.03 -6.17
C ILE A 141 -5.17 -12.87 -6.25
N ARG A 142 -4.56 -12.48 -5.11
CA ARG A 142 -3.51 -11.42 -5.09
C ARG A 142 -2.30 -11.85 -5.91
N GLU A 143 -1.82 -13.08 -5.73
CA GLU A 143 -0.68 -13.65 -6.45
C GLU A 143 -0.96 -13.73 -7.96
N MET A 144 -2.12 -14.25 -8.37
CA MET A 144 -2.52 -14.26 -9.78
C MET A 144 -2.58 -12.87 -10.40
N ARG A 145 -3.11 -11.88 -9.67
CA ARG A 145 -3.15 -10.48 -10.13
C ARG A 145 -1.76 -9.88 -10.32
N GLU A 146 -0.81 -10.17 -9.44
CA GLU A 146 0.58 -9.71 -9.58
C GLU A 146 1.26 -10.33 -10.81
N ILE A 147 1.09 -11.63 -11.04
CA ILE A 147 1.62 -12.31 -12.25
C ILE A 147 1.01 -11.71 -13.52
N ALA A 148 -0.31 -11.52 -13.56
CA ALA A 148 -0.99 -10.93 -14.71
C ALA A 148 -0.51 -9.49 -14.98
N ARG A 149 -0.37 -8.66 -13.95
CA ARG A 149 0.16 -7.30 -14.07
C ARG A 149 1.61 -7.28 -14.55
N TYR A 150 2.43 -8.19 -14.04
CA TYR A 150 3.82 -8.33 -14.46
C TYR A 150 3.91 -8.71 -15.96
N ARG A 151 3.09 -9.69 -16.39
CA ARG A 151 2.99 -10.04 -17.81
C ARG A 151 2.60 -8.84 -18.68
N CYS A 152 1.57 -8.09 -18.29
CA CYS A 152 1.17 -6.88 -19.01
C CYS A 152 2.34 -5.88 -19.11
N LYS A 153 3.06 -5.64 -18.00
CA LYS A 153 4.22 -4.76 -17.98
C LYS A 153 5.32 -5.20 -18.97
N LEU A 154 5.62 -6.50 -19.01
CA LEU A 154 6.59 -7.05 -19.96
C LEU A 154 6.16 -6.85 -21.43
N VAL A 155 4.86 -7.03 -21.72
CA VAL A 155 4.32 -6.77 -23.07
C VAL A 155 4.47 -5.30 -23.44
N TYR A 156 4.16 -4.37 -22.55
CA TYR A 156 4.35 -2.93 -22.80
C TYR A 156 5.83 -2.57 -22.99
N MET A 157 6.72 -3.11 -22.16
CA MET A 157 8.16 -2.90 -22.32
C MET A 157 8.65 -3.39 -23.69
N ARG A 158 8.26 -4.59 -24.10
CA ARG A 158 8.58 -5.13 -25.42
C ARG A 158 8.09 -4.21 -26.55
N SER A 159 6.86 -3.71 -26.46
CA SER A 159 6.30 -2.81 -27.48
C SER A 159 7.06 -1.48 -27.51
N SER A 160 7.44 -0.95 -26.34
CA SER A 160 8.25 0.27 -26.26
C SER A 160 9.64 0.09 -26.90
N GLU A 161 10.29 -1.05 -26.66
CA GLU A 161 11.60 -1.33 -27.28
C GLU A 161 11.49 -1.52 -28.82
N ARG A 162 10.42 -2.17 -29.29
CA ARG A 162 10.15 -2.25 -30.73
C ARG A 162 9.97 -0.87 -31.36
N ASN A 163 9.24 0.02 -30.72
CA ASN A 163 9.05 1.38 -31.19
C ASN A 163 10.38 2.17 -31.22
N ARG A 164 11.21 2.01 -30.17
CA ARG A 164 12.55 2.64 -30.12
C ARG A 164 13.45 2.15 -31.28
N TYR A 165 13.44 0.84 -31.52
CA TYR A 165 14.18 0.24 -32.62
C TYR A 165 13.74 0.82 -33.98
N GLN A 166 12.42 0.86 -34.25
CA GLN A 166 11.90 1.45 -35.49
C GLN A 166 12.25 2.93 -35.62
N ASN A 167 12.16 3.70 -34.54
CA ASN A 167 12.55 5.11 -34.53
C ASN A 167 14.07 5.27 -34.86
N CYS A 168 14.91 4.41 -34.30
CA CYS A 168 16.33 4.41 -34.60
C CYS A 168 16.58 4.18 -36.08
N LEU A 169 15.95 3.17 -36.69
CA LEU A 169 16.06 2.90 -38.13
C LEU A 169 15.59 4.10 -38.99
N THR A 170 14.49 4.70 -38.59
CA THR A 170 13.94 5.89 -39.27
C THR A 170 14.90 7.07 -39.22
N VAL A 171 15.50 7.35 -38.07
CA VAL A 171 16.49 8.44 -37.90
C VAL A 171 17.75 8.16 -38.69
N SER A 172 18.14 6.89 -38.84
CA SER A 172 19.30 6.46 -39.64
C SER A 172 18.98 6.33 -41.16
N ASN A 173 17.79 6.71 -41.58
CA ASN A 173 17.30 6.57 -42.97
C ASN A 173 17.33 5.12 -43.47
N ILE A 174 17.13 4.14 -42.59
CA ILE A 174 17.08 2.72 -42.94
C ILE A 174 15.62 2.28 -43.09
N GLY A 175 15.17 2.09 -44.34
CA GLY A 175 13.78 1.72 -44.65
C GLY A 175 13.45 0.23 -44.48
N LEU A 176 13.94 -0.42 -43.44
CA LEU A 176 13.78 -1.88 -43.21
C LEU A 176 12.30 -2.33 -43.21
N ALA A 177 11.41 -1.56 -42.62
CA ALA A 177 9.98 -1.87 -42.57
C ALA A 177 9.30 -1.84 -43.96
N SER A 178 9.89 -1.18 -44.95
CA SER A 178 9.42 -1.17 -46.33
C SER A 178 9.97 -2.36 -47.15
N ALA A 179 11.08 -2.94 -46.69
CA ALA A 179 11.77 -4.03 -47.40
C ALA A 179 11.35 -5.43 -46.91
N VAL A 180 10.84 -5.55 -45.69
CA VAL A 180 10.47 -6.84 -45.09
C VAL A 180 9.08 -6.79 -44.50
N SER A 181 8.37 -7.92 -44.54
CA SER A 181 7.02 -8.04 -43.96
C SER A 181 6.99 -8.00 -42.42
N ASP A 182 8.05 -8.46 -41.76
CA ASP A 182 8.20 -8.40 -40.29
C ASP A 182 9.60 -7.81 -39.95
N PRO A 183 9.66 -6.53 -39.56
CA PRO A 183 10.90 -5.86 -39.16
C PRO A 183 11.60 -6.47 -37.92
N PHE A 184 10.95 -7.37 -37.20
CA PHE A 184 11.48 -8.07 -36.04
C PHE A 184 11.72 -9.56 -36.29
N GLY A 185 11.48 -10.01 -37.51
CA GLY A 185 11.67 -11.39 -37.94
C GLY A 185 13.14 -11.75 -38.15
N LYS A 186 13.40 -13.03 -38.41
CA LYS A 186 14.75 -13.58 -38.61
C LYS A 186 15.48 -12.91 -39.79
N THR A 187 14.78 -12.69 -40.91
CA THR A 187 15.34 -12.03 -42.10
C THR A 187 15.79 -10.60 -41.80
N ALA A 188 14.92 -9.80 -41.18
CA ALA A 188 15.25 -8.44 -40.77
C ALA A 188 16.44 -8.39 -39.80
N THR A 189 16.47 -9.32 -38.86
CA THR A 189 17.57 -9.42 -37.86
C THR A 189 18.90 -9.75 -38.57
N ASN A 190 18.89 -10.63 -39.58
CA ASN A 190 20.09 -10.97 -40.30
C ASN A 190 20.57 -9.79 -41.17
N ILE A 191 19.68 -9.12 -41.90
CA ILE A 191 20.02 -7.89 -42.67
C ILE A 191 20.66 -6.85 -41.75
N MET A 192 20.09 -6.59 -40.58
CA MET A 192 20.66 -5.62 -39.64
C MET A 192 22.03 -6.04 -39.09
N LYS A 193 22.27 -7.32 -38.88
CA LYS A 193 23.59 -7.82 -38.47
C LYS A 193 24.64 -7.58 -39.57
N GLU A 194 24.29 -7.85 -40.83
CA GLU A 194 25.16 -7.60 -41.98
C GLU A 194 25.48 -6.11 -42.12
N LEU A 195 24.45 -5.24 -42.03
CA LEU A 195 24.63 -3.79 -42.07
C LEU A 195 25.54 -3.27 -40.95
N MET A 196 25.44 -3.83 -39.74
CA MET A 196 26.29 -3.43 -38.60
C MET A 196 27.74 -3.92 -38.72
N GLN A 197 28.02 -4.94 -39.53
CA GLN A 197 29.35 -5.50 -39.75
C GLN A 197 30.05 -4.91 -40.99
N SER A 198 29.30 -4.29 -41.87
CA SER A 198 29.84 -3.63 -43.06
C SER A 198 30.45 -2.29 -42.67
N GLU A 199 31.80 -2.14 -42.80
CA GLU A 199 32.50 -0.89 -42.50
C GLU A 199 32.29 0.19 -43.55
N VAL A 200 31.81 -0.17 -44.73
CA VAL A 200 31.59 0.76 -45.87
C VAL A 200 30.33 0.38 -46.61
N ILE A 201 29.36 1.30 -46.70
CA ILE A 201 28.31 1.26 -47.70
C ILE A 201 28.88 2.08 -48.88
N GLU A 202 29.39 1.40 -49.92
CA GLU A 202 29.69 2.07 -51.17
C GLU A 202 28.35 2.42 -51.83
N ASP A 203 28.11 3.72 -52.03
CA ASP A 203 27.01 4.23 -52.88
C ASP A 203 27.33 3.93 -54.31
N ASP A 204 26.66 2.96 -54.96
CA ASP A 204 26.56 2.81 -56.40
C ASP A 204 25.39 3.61 -56.96
#